data_091dea9cec9e165f35b490638ce4b8ae
#
_entry.id   091dea9cec9e165f35b490638ce4b8ae
#
_cell.length_a   1.000
_cell.length_b   1.000
_cell.length_c   1.000
_cell.angle_alpha   90.00
_cell.angle_beta   90.00
_cell.angle_gamma   90.00
#
_symmetry.space_group_name_H-M   'P 1'
#
loop_
_entity.id
_entity.type
_entity.pdbx_description
1 polymer ?
#
loop_
_entity_poly.entity_id
_entity_poly.type
_entity_poly.pdbx_seq_one_letter_code
_entity_poly.pdbx_strand_id
1 'polypeptide(L)'
;MLDKLKNLKIGTKFNLLLIIVFIISIVVSGTVLSSVLQRRAQNEVTEKALILIKTMTSVRKYTQDRVNPLLAPRLETEPVFISETIPAFSATEVFENLRKNEEYKNFLYKEATLNPTNLRDKADPFEAQIVERFRNNPKLQEISDFRDFPEGTVFYIARPLAVTQQSCLRCHSTPDQAPKSQLATYGSTNGFNWKLNEIVAAQIISVPSEEVFSNAQQTWIWLMGLLIIVFAVVIVLINFLIKKTVIERIRRIEKIAQKVSTGDMESSFNEDYKDEIGGLAAAFNRMKYSLKIAMDMLNQQGQ
;
A
#
# COMPACT_ATOMS: atom_id res chain seq x y z
N MET A 1 -16.52 -36.95 -6.61
CA MET A 1 -16.95 -35.68 -5.99
C MET A 1 -18.20 -35.11 -6.66
N LEU A 2 -18.30 -35.13 -7.97
CA LEU A 2 -19.46 -34.66 -8.76
C LEU A 2 -20.76 -35.43 -8.48
N ASP A 3 -20.72 -36.74 -8.19
CA ASP A 3 -21.93 -37.53 -7.91
C ASP A 3 -22.56 -37.23 -6.54
N LYS A 4 -21.78 -36.79 -5.54
CA LYS A 4 -22.32 -36.27 -4.28
C LYS A 4 -23.06 -34.93 -4.46
N LEU A 5 -22.66 -34.12 -5.42
CA LEU A 5 -23.32 -32.85 -5.74
C LEU A 5 -24.70 -33.06 -6.42
N LYS A 6 -24.86 -34.13 -7.22
CA LYS A 6 -26.13 -34.43 -7.90
C LYS A 6 -27.28 -34.66 -6.92
N ASN A 7 -27.01 -35.25 -5.76
CA ASN A 7 -28.05 -35.66 -4.77
C ASN A 7 -28.33 -34.56 -3.71
N LEU A 8 -27.67 -33.39 -3.78
CA LEU A 8 -27.94 -32.28 -2.88
C LEU A 8 -29.25 -31.58 -3.25
N LYS A 9 -29.95 -31.07 -2.23
CA LYS A 9 -31.14 -30.23 -2.41
C LYS A 9 -30.77 -28.96 -3.20
N ILE A 10 -31.68 -28.46 -4.01
CA ILE A 10 -31.47 -27.26 -4.87
C ILE A 10 -30.92 -26.09 -4.07
N GLY A 11 -31.51 -25.76 -2.91
CA GLY A 11 -31.02 -24.68 -2.06
C GLY A 11 -29.57 -24.86 -1.58
N THR A 12 -29.15 -26.11 -1.29
CA THR A 12 -27.76 -26.39 -0.89
C THR A 12 -26.80 -26.22 -2.05
N LYS A 13 -27.20 -26.59 -3.28
CA LYS A 13 -26.38 -26.36 -4.49
C LYS A 13 -26.16 -24.86 -4.75
N PHE A 14 -27.23 -24.07 -4.65
CA PHE A 14 -27.14 -22.61 -4.81
C PHE A 14 -26.24 -21.95 -3.75
N ASN A 15 -26.40 -22.36 -2.48
CA ASN A 15 -25.55 -21.85 -1.41
C ASN A 15 -24.08 -22.18 -1.62
N LEU A 16 -23.77 -23.40 -2.01
CA LEU A 16 -22.39 -23.81 -2.26
C LEU A 16 -21.76 -22.99 -3.40
N LEU A 17 -22.52 -22.75 -4.48
CA LEU A 17 -22.08 -21.93 -5.60
C LEU A 17 -21.85 -20.49 -5.15
N LEU A 18 -22.77 -19.89 -4.41
CA LEU A 18 -22.63 -18.53 -3.87
C LEU A 18 -21.40 -18.40 -2.98
N ILE A 19 -21.19 -19.36 -2.06
CA ILE A 19 -20.03 -19.36 -1.17
C ILE A 19 -18.72 -19.43 -1.97
N ILE A 20 -18.65 -20.30 -2.98
CA ILE A 20 -17.44 -20.39 -3.84
C ILE A 20 -17.18 -19.07 -4.57
N VAL A 21 -18.22 -18.50 -5.19
CA VAL A 21 -18.08 -17.22 -5.90
C VAL A 21 -17.64 -16.11 -4.94
N PHE A 22 -18.18 -16.05 -3.73
CA PHE A 22 -17.81 -15.02 -2.75
C PHE A 22 -16.39 -15.23 -2.21
N ILE A 23 -15.97 -16.48 -1.96
CA ILE A 23 -14.57 -16.76 -1.56
C ILE A 23 -13.61 -16.28 -2.65
N ILE A 24 -13.88 -16.63 -3.91
CA ILE A 24 -13.04 -16.18 -5.02
C ILE A 24 -13.02 -14.64 -5.10
N SER A 25 -14.18 -14.00 -4.99
CA SER A 25 -14.29 -12.54 -5.01
C SER A 25 -13.53 -11.87 -3.87
N ILE A 26 -13.61 -12.41 -2.64
CA ILE A 26 -12.88 -11.90 -1.48
C ILE A 26 -11.36 -12.04 -1.68
N VAL A 27 -10.89 -13.19 -2.17
CA VAL A 27 -9.46 -13.42 -2.41
C VAL A 27 -8.94 -12.49 -3.49
N VAL A 28 -9.63 -12.38 -4.62
CA VAL A 28 -9.22 -11.50 -5.73
C VAL A 28 -9.25 -10.03 -5.29
N SER A 29 -10.35 -9.58 -4.68
CA SER A 29 -10.46 -8.21 -4.19
C SER A 29 -9.43 -7.89 -3.12
N GLY A 30 -9.18 -8.83 -2.20
CA GLY A 30 -8.21 -8.66 -1.12
C GLY A 30 -6.78 -8.54 -1.63
N THR A 31 -6.37 -9.37 -2.59
CA THR A 31 -5.02 -9.31 -3.18
C THR A 31 -4.82 -8.05 -4.01
N VAL A 32 -5.79 -7.67 -4.83
CA VAL A 32 -5.73 -6.44 -5.63
C VAL A 32 -5.68 -5.21 -4.73
N LEU A 33 -6.58 -5.12 -3.74
CA LEU A 33 -6.63 -3.99 -2.82
C LEU A 33 -5.35 -3.87 -1.99
N SER A 34 -4.82 -4.99 -1.46
CA SER A 34 -3.54 -5.00 -0.76
C SER A 34 -2.41 -4.44 -1.62
N SER A 35 -2.30 -4.91 -2.87
CA SER A 35 -1.27 -4.42 -3.80
C SER A 35 -1.39 -2.92 -4.10
N VAL A 36 -2.62 -2.43 -4.26
CA VAL A 36 -2.87 -1.00 -4.53
C VAL A 36 -2.51 -0.14 -3.31
N LEU A 37 -2.93 -0.55 -2.11
CA LEU A 37 -2.65 0.19 -0.88
C LEU A 37 -1.15 0.19 -0.55
N GLN A 38 -0.45 -0.92 -0.71
CA GLN A 38 1.00 -0.99 -0.52
C GLN A 38 1.75 -0.09 -1.50
N ARG A 39 1.38 -0.09 -2.79
CA ARG A 39 1.97 0.82 -3.78
C ARG A 39 1.73 2.28 -3.45
N ARG A 40 0.53 2.62 -2.98
CA ARG A 40 0.22 3.99 -2.53
C ARG A 40 1.07 4.39 -1.33
N ALA A 41 1.20 3.53 -0.33
CA ALA A 41 2.05 3.76 0.83
C ALA A 41 3.51 3.99 0.42
N GLN A 42 4.05 3.15 -0.45
CA GLN A 42 5.41 3.30 -0.97
C GLN A 42 5.60 4.61 -1.75
N ASN A 43 4.64 4.96 -2.62
CA ASN A 43 4.71 6.21 -3.36
C ASN A 43 4.67 7.43 -2.43
N GLU A 44 3.83 7.41 -1.39
CA GLU A 44 3.72 8.50 -0.42
C GLU A 44 5.05 8.75 0.31
N VAL A 45 5.69 7.71 0.86
CA VAL A 45 7.00 7.89 1.53
C VAL A 45 8.07 8.31 0.55
N THR A 46 8.04 7.80 -0.67
CA THR A 46 8.98 8.17 -1.73
C THR A 46 8.83 9.65 -2.11
N GLU A 47 7.62 10.13 -2.32
CA GLU A 47 7.36 11.53 -2.66
C GLU A 47 7.79 12.48 -1.52
N LYS A 48 7.49 12.15 -0.26
CA LYS A 48 7.95 12.92 0.90
C LYS A 48 9.48 13.02 0.92
N ALA A 49 10.17 11.90 0.75
CA ALA A 49 11.63 11.87 0.73
C ALA A 49 12.22 12.65 -0.46
N LEU A 50 11.62 12.53 -1.66
CA LEU A 50 12.06 13.26 -2.86
C LEU A 50 11.89 14.77 -2.73
N ILE A 51 10.79 15.24 -2.16
CA ILE A 51 10.57 16.66 -1.90
C ILE A 51 11.63 17.19 -0.94
N LEU A 52 11.88 16.49 0.15
CA LEU A 52 12.83 16.91 1.17
C LEU A 52 14.26 16.92 0.64
N ILE A 53 14.72 15.86 -0.05
CA ILE A 53 16.08 15.83 -0.58
C ILE A 53 16.32 16.92 -1.65
N LYS A 54 15.32 17.19 -2.49
CA LYS A 54 15.38 18.28 -3.47
C LYS A 54 15.41 19.65 -2.78
N THR A 55 14.64 19.82 -1.70
CA THR A 55 14.63 21.06 -0.91
C THR A 55 16.00 21.29 -0.27
N MET A 56 16.58 20.27 0.38
CA MET A 56 17.92 20.38 0.97
C MET A 56 19.00 20.62 -0.08
N THR A 57 18.89 20.01 -1.24
CA THR A 57 19.78 20.30 -2.39
C THR A 57 19.65 21.77 -2.83
N SER A 58 18.44 22.33 -2.81
CA SER A 58 18.21 23.74 -3.15
C SER A 58 18.79 24.70 -2.10
N VAL A 59 18.67 24.34 -0.81
CA VAL A 59 19.32 25.09 0.28
C VAL A 59 20.85 25.10 0.11
N ARG A 60 21.43 23.92 -0.17
CA ARG A 60 22.87 23.81 -0.47
C ARG A 60 23.28 24.71 -1.63
N LYS A 61 22.52 24.66 -2.73
CA LYS A 61 22.79 25.47 -3.91
C LYS A 61 22.67 26.96 -3.61
N TYR A 62 21.66 27.40 -2.89
CA TYR A 62 21.51 28.78 -2.47
C TYR A 62 22.70 29.23 -1.61
N THR A 63 23.11 28.44 -0.64
CA THR A 63 24.28 28.74 0.18
C THR A 63 25.53 28.84 -0.65
N GLN A 64 25.77 27.89 -1.56
CA GLN A 64 26.94 27.86 -2.43
C GLN A 64 27.00 29.09 -3.37
N ASP A 65 25.86 29.42 -4.00
CA ASP A 65 25.84 30.41 -5.09
C ASP A 65 25.58 31.85 -4.59
N ARG A 66 25.02 32.02 -3.39
CA ARG A 66 24.59 33.30 -2.86
C ARG A 66 25.27 33.68 -1.54
N VAL A 67 25.24 32.76 -0.56
CA VAL A 67 25.74 33.06 0.79
C VAL A 67 27.27 33.00 0.82
N ASN A 68 27.83 31.90 0.30
CA ASN A 68 29.29 31.69 0.32
C ASN A 68 30.09 32.84 -0.35
N PRO A 69 29.75 33.35 -1.56
CA PRO A 69 30.49 34.45 -2.17
C PRO A 69 30.48 35.74 -1.36
N LEU A 70 29.41 35.98 -0.59
CA LEU A 70 29.30 37.20 0.24
C LEU A 70 30.15 37.12 1.51
N LEU A 71 30.22 35.92 2.12
CA LEU A 71 30.87 35.71 3.40
C LEU A 71 32.30 35.16 3.30
N ALA A 72 32.65 34.53 2.17
CA ALA A 72 33.99 33.94 1.98
C ALA A 72 35.18 34.88 2.24
N PRO A 73 35.13 36.16 1.88
CA PRO A 73 36.24 37.11 2.20
C PRO A 73 36.45 37.23 3.70
N ARG A 74 35.40 37.12 4.51
CA ARG A 74 35.46 37.25 5.99
C ARG A 74 36.10 36.04 6.66
N LEU A 75 36.16 34.87 6.01
CA LEU A 75 36.79 33.67 6.59
C LEU A 75 38.29 33.85 6.88
N GLU A 76 38.97 34.82 6.23
CA GLU A 76 40.38 35.12 6.45
C GLU A 76 40.62 36.11 7.60
N THR A 77 39.61 36.92 7.93
CA THR A 77 39.75 38.03 8.89
C THR A 77 39.03 37.76 10.21
N GLU A 78 37.98 36.95 10.17
CA GLU A 78 37.22 36.63 11.38
C GLU A 78 37.95 35.56 12.21
N PRO A 79 38.00 35.77 13.54
CA PRO A 79 38.62 34.80 14.45
C PRO A 79 37.76 33.52 14.63
N VAL A 80 36.45 33.62 14.40
CA VAL A 80 35.51 32.52 14.50
C VAL A 80 35.06 32.08 13.11
N PHE A 81 35.00 30.78 12.88
CA PHE A 81 34.60 30.24 11.60
C PHE A 81 33.11 30.51 11.32
N ILE A 82 32.80 31.05 10.17
CA ILE A 82 31.43 31.36 9.73
C ILE A 82 30.81 30.11 9.07
N SER A 83 30.15 29.29 9.86
CA SER A 83 29.59 28.01 9.43
C SER A 83 28.53 28.17 8.32
N GLU A 84 27.82 29.29 8.30
CA GLU A 84 26.81 29.64 7.29
C GLU A 84 27.34 29.69 5.86
N THR A 85 28.66 29.75 5.68
CA THR A 85 29.31 29.65 4.36
C THR A 85 29.27 28.22 3.81
N ILE A 86 28.99 27.23 4.65
CA ILE A 86 29.07 25.81 4.31
C ILE A 86 27.70 25.30 3.86
N PRO A 87 27.55 24.83 2.61
CA PRO A 87 26.28 24.28 2.11
C PRO A 87 25.71 23.15 2.94
N ALA A 88 26.57 22.24 3.42
CA ALA A 88 26.18 21.13 4.30
C ALA A 88 25.62 21.63 5.63
N PHE A 89 26.27 22.62 6.25
CA PHE A 89 25.81 23.20 7.49
C PHE A 89 24.43 23.84 7.35
N SER A 90 24.26 24.70 6.33
CA SER A 90 22.97 25.37 6.09
C SER A 90 21.83 24.37 5.83
N ALA A 91 22.08 23.33 5.05
CA ALA A 91 21.05 22.31 4.80
C ALA A 91 20.68 21.56 6.08
N THR A 92 21.66 21.20 6.89
CA THR A 92 21.40 20.50 8.17
C THR A 92 20.64 21.41 9.14
N GLU A 93 21.03 22.68 9.31
CA GLU A 93 20.34 23.59 10.22
C GLU A 93 18.89 23.86 9.80
N VAL A 94 18.65 24.02 8.49
CA VAL A 94 17.29 24.17 7.96
C VAL A 94 16.47 22.90 8.23
N PHE A 95 17.08 21.73 8.05
CA PHE A 95 16.40 20.46 8.31
C PHE A 95 16.14 20.25 9.81
N GLU A 96 17.11 20.54 10.69
CA GLU A 96 16.91 20.45 12.14
C GLU A 96 15.84 21.44 12.62
N ASN A 97 15.71 22.60 11.96
CA ASN A 97 14.62 23.51 12.25
C ASN A 97 13.25 22.96 11.81
N LEU A 98 13.18 22.25 10.67
CA LEU A 98 11.99 21.54 10.23
C LEU A 98 11.58 20.46 11.25
N ARG A 99 12.54 19.71 11.80
CA ARG A 99 12.32 18.64 12.80
C ARG A 99 11.77 19.13 14.14
N LYS A 100 11.78 20.43 14.43
CA LYS A 100 11.10 21.00 15.61
C LYS A 100 9.57 20.85 15.54
N ASN A 101 9.03 20.66 14.35
CA ASN A 101 7.61 20.32 14.16
C ASN A 101 7.38 18.84 14.43
N GLU A 102 6.35 18.51 15.20
CA GLU A 102 6.01 17.14 15.62
C GLU A 102 5.89 16.16 14.44
N GLU A 103 5.36 16.63 13.30
CA GLU A 103 5.18 15.84 12.08
C GLU A 103 6.51 15.36 11.49
N TYR A 104 7.60 16.12 11.67
CA TYR A 104 8.91 15.83 11.05
C TYR A 104 9.98 15.39 12.04
N LYS A 105 9.67 15.26 13.34
CA LYS A 105 10.66 14.97 14.39
C LYS A 105 11.45 13.68 14.16
N ASN A 106 10.82 12.68 13.55
CA ASN A 106 11.40 11.36 13.29
C ASN A 106 12.03 11.25 11.89
N PHE A 107 12.01 12.33 11.12
CA PHE A 107 12.72 12.38 9.85
C PHE A 107 14.19 12.63 10.09
N LEU A 108 15.06 12.07 9.24
CA LEU A 108 16.49 12.22 9.38
C LEU A 108 17.09 12.76 8.09
N TYR A 109 18.06 13.67 8.24
CA TYR A 109 18.90 14.17 7.15
C TYR A 109 20.35 14.06 7.56
N LYS A 110 21.19 13.54 6.66
CA LYS A 110 22.62 13.48 6.87
C LYS A 110 23.39 13.53 5.56
N GLU A 111 24.50 14.25 5.57
CA GLU A 111 25.49 14.22 4.50
C GLU A 111 26.63 13.29 4.93
N ALA A 112 26.36 11.98 4.84
CA ALA A 112 27.23 10.94 5.33
C ALA A 112 28.55 10.92 4.55
N THR A 113 29.67 11.20 5.23
CA THR A 113 31.00 11.37 4.66
C THR A 113 31.97 10.39 5.31
N LEU A 114 32.86 9.76 4.51
CA LEU A 114 33.88 8.85 5.04
C LEU A 114 34.97 9.63 5.82
N ASN A 115 35.29 10.82 5.37
CA ASN A 115 36.29 11.71 5.98
C ASN A 115 35.66 13.12 6.15
N PRO A 116 34.77 13.35 7.14
CA PRO A 116 34.10 14.62 7.33
C PRO A 116 34.95 15.63 8.08
N THR A 117 34.81 16.92 7.76
CA THR A 117 35.34 18.02 8.59
C THR A 117 34.65 18.07 9.95
N ASN A 118 33.33 17.96 9.98
CA ASN A 118 32.53 17.84 11.20
C ASN A 118 32.22 16.36 11.46
N LEU A 119 32.64 15.84 12.62
CA LEU A 119 32.43 14.43 12.98
C LEU A 119 30.94 14.04 13.10
N ARG A 120 30.03 15.00 13.24
CA ARG A 120 28.58 14.76 13.13
C ARG A 120 28.20 14.03 11.84
N ASP A 121 28.90 14.36 10.74
CA ASP A 121 28.60 13.87 9.41
C ASP A 121 29.37 12.57 9.08
N LYS A 122 30.06 11.97 10.08
CA LYS A 122 30.75 10.69 9.90
C LYS A 122 29.77 9.59 9.51
N ALA A 123 30.03 8.97 8.37
CA ALA A 123 29.24 7.84 7.90
C ALA A 123 29.32 6.66 8.88
N ASP A 124 28.19 6.07 9.21
CA ASP A 124 28.13 4.77 9.87
C ASP A 124 28.47 3.64 8.87
N PRO A 125 28.59 2.36 9.31
CA PRO A 125 28.94 1.27 8.40
C PRO A 125 27.98 1.06 7.22
N PHE A 126 26.68 1.33 7.42
CA PHE A 126 25.67 1.25 6.38
C PHE A 126 25.80 2.42 5.39
N GLU A 127 25.91 3.64 5.89
CA GLU A 127 26.08 4.84 5.10
C GLU A 127 27.40 4.82 4.31
N ALA A 128 28.46 4.30 4.89
CA ALA A 128 29.74 4.09 4.22
C ALA A 128 29.61 3.17 3.00
N GLN A 129 28.84 2.08 3.10
CA GLN A 129 28.56 1.21 1.96
C GLN A 129 27.83 1.95 0.85
N ILE A 130 26.90 2.86 1.18
CA ILE A 130 26.19 3.69 0.18
C ILE A 130 27.21 4.60 -0.54
N VAL A 131 28.10 5.27 0.19
CA VAL A 131 29.12 6.13 -0.41
C VAL A 131 30.03 5.31 -1.35
N GLU A 132 30.48 4.14 -0.92
CA GLU A 132 31.31 3.25 -1.75
C GLU A 132 30.56 2.73 -2.99
N ARG A 133 29.28 2.42 -2.90
CA ARG A 133 28.45 2.06 -4.06
C ARG A 133 28.43 3.17 -5.10
N PHE A 134 28.30 4.44 -4.69
CA PHE A 134 28.39 5.58 -5.59
C PHE A 134 29.79 5.76 -6.19
N ARG A 135 30.85 5.58 -5.41
CA ARG A 135 32.23 5.64 -5.91
C ARG A 135 32.53 4.57 -6.95
N ASN A 136 32.06 3.34 -6.71
CA ASN A 136 32.23 2.21 -7.61
C ASN A 136 31.35 2.28 -8.85
N ASN A 137 30.27 3.07 -8.83
CA ASN A 137 29.39 3.29 -9.97
C ASN A 137 29.01 4.78 -10.11
N PRO A 138 29.89 5.60 -10.71
CA PRO A 138 29.68 7.05 -10.85
C PRO A 138 28.44 7.45 -11.69
N LYS A 139 27.85 6.52 -12.45
CA LYS A 139 26.62 6.75 -13.20
C LYS A 139 25.37 6.65 -12.32
N LEU A 140 25.50 6.04 -11.15
CA LEU A 140 24.40 5.89 -10.20
C LEU A 140 24.09 7.24 -9.55
N GLN A 141 22.88 7.73 -9.78
CA GLN A 141 22.48 9.08 -9.31
C GLN A 141 21.66 9.03 -8.02
N GLU A 142 21.07 7.87 -7.71
CA GLU A 142 20.19 7.71 -6.55
C GLU A 142 20.13 6.25 -6.11
N ILE A 143 20.05 6.03 -4.82
CA ILE A 143 19.73 4.76 -4.19
C ILE A 143 18.55 5.02 -3.27
N SER A 144 17.53 4.16 -3.32
CA SER A 144 16.41 4.19 -2.37
C SER A 144 16.06 2.79 -1.93
N ASP A 145 15.82 2.61 -0.65
CA ASP A 145 15.44 1.34 -0.04
C ASP A 145 14.91 1.56 1.37
N PHE A 146 14.61 0.49 2.08
CA PHE A 146 14.24 0.52 3.49
C PHE A 146 15.43 0.18 4.37
N ARG A 147 15.45 0.79 5.56
CA ARG A 147 16.42 0.49 6.61
C ARG A 147 15.70 0.32 7.94
N ASP A 148 16.02 -0.75 8.64
CA ASP A 148 15.49 -1.02 9.97
C ASP A 148 16.33 -0.35 11.05
N PHE A 149 15.67 0.33 11.97
CA PHE A 149 16.21 0.88 13.20
C PHE A 149 15.47 0.29 14.39
N PRO A 150 16.03 0.37 15.63
CA PRO A 150 15.32 -0.06 16.82
C PRO A 150 13.96 0.64 17.02
N GLU A 151 13.85 1.88 16.53
CA GLU A 151 12.66 2.73 16.62
C GLU A 151 11.66 2.51 15.49
N GLY A 152 11.96 1.63 14.51
CA GLY A 152 11.09 1.30 13.38
C GLY A 152 11.80 1.35 12.02
N THR A 153 11.08 0.95 10.99
CA THR A 153 11.58 0.95 9.62
C THR A 153 11.44 2.33 8.97
N VAL A 154 12.50 2.81 8.36
CA VAL A 154 12.50 4.05 7.55
C VAL A 154 12.71 3.75 6.08
N PHE A 155 12.09 4.53 5.23
CA PHE A 155 12.44 4.61 3.82
C PHE A 155 13.52 5.66 3.64
N TYR A 156 14.61 5.35 2.94
CA TYR A 156 15.67 6.33 2.67
C TYR A 156 15.87 6.55 1.17
N ILE A 157 16.29 7.78 0.85
CA ILE A 157 16.84 8.14 -0.46
C ILE A 157 18.23 8.70 -0.22
N ALA A 158 19.21 8.21 -0.98
CA ALA A 158 20.57 8.66 -0.97
C ALA A 158 21.00 9.16 -2.36
N ARG A 159 21.73 10.26 -2.41
CA ARG A 159 22.31 10.83 -3.63
C ARG A 159 23.81 11.10 -3.43
N PRO A 160 24.65 10.89 -4.45
CA PRO A 160 26.07 11.16 -4.33
C PRO A 160 26.34 12.66 -4.21
N LEU A 161 27.26 13.01 -3.35
CA LEU A 161 27.82 14.36 -3.25
C LEU A 161 29.27 14.34 -3.75
N ALA A 162 29.48 14.99 -4.89
CA ALA A 162 30.78 15.14 -5.49
C ALA A 162 31.31 16.57 -5.29
N VAL A 163 32.62 16.71 -5.29
CA VAL A 163 33.31 18.00 -5.29
C VAL A 163 33.25 18.57 -6.69
N THR A 164 32.21 19.37 -6.97
CA THR A 164 31.93 19.88 -8.33
C THR A 164 32.54 21.24 -8.62
N GLN A 165 33.02 21.95 -7.61
CA GLN A 165 33.56 23.32 -7.77
C GLN A 165 34.96 23.44 -7.15
N GLN A 166 35.82 24.18 -7.82
CA GLN A 166 37.17 24.44 -7.32
C GLN A 166 37.16 25.19 -5.97
N SER A 167 36.13 26.00 -5.71
CA SER A 167 35.96 26.71 -4.43
C SER A 167 35.84 25.76 -3.22
N CYS A 168 35.35 24.52 -3.40
CA CYS A 168 35.30 23.52 -2.34
C CYS A 168 36.69 23.15 -1.83
N LEU A 169 37.67 23.12 -2.74
CA LEU A 169 39.05 22.74 -2.43
C LEU A 169 39.80 23.79 -1.62
N ARG A 170 39.31 25.05 -1.52
CA ARG A 170 39.86 26.05 -0.59
C ARG A 170 39.84 25.52 0.85
N CYS A 171 38.79 24.82 1.24
CA CYS A 171 38.59 24.28 2.60
C CYS A 171 38.97 22.82 2.74
N HIS A 172 39.03 22.08 1.62
CA HIS A 172 39.09 20.59 1.65
C HIS A 172 40.35 20.03 0.91
N SER A 173 41.24 20.85 0.35
CA SER A 173 42.48 20.36 -0.28
C SER A 173 43.51 19.91 0.77
N THR A 174 44.25 20.81 1.33
CA THR A 174 45.25 20.55 2.37
C THR A 174 45.05 21.51 3.54
N PRO A 175 45.48 21.15 4.76
CA PRO A 175 45.35 22.02 5.92
C PRO A 175 46.00 23.39 5.73
N ASP A 176 47.13 23.44 5.02
CA ASP A 176 47.89 24.69 4.80
C ASP A 176 47.11 25.72 3.97
N GLN A 177 46.18 25.26 3.13
CA GLN A 177 45.36 26.11 2.27
C GLN A 177 44.01 26.48 2.90
N ALA A 178 43.65 25.82 3.97
CA ALA A 178 42.37 26.04 4.64
C ALA A 178 42.38 27.34 5.46
N PRO A 179 41.22 28.02 5.58
CA PRO A 179 41.11 29.19 6.47
C PRO A 179 41.52 28.85 7.90
N LYS A 180 42.28 29.77 8.53
CA LYS A 180 42.76 29.58 9.92
C LYS A 180 41.63 29.37 10.89
N SER A 181 40.50 30.07 10.72
CA SER A 181 39.30 29.90 11.54
C SER A 181 38.70 28.52 11.41
N GLN A 182 38.75 27.87 10.23
CA GLN A 182 38.32 26.47 10.04
C GLN A 182 39.19 25.50 10.85
N LEU A 183 40.53 25.66 10.76
CA LEU A 183 41.49 24.83 11.49
C LEU A 183 41.33 25.01 13.00
N ALA A 184 41.08 26.23 13.47
CA ALA A 184 40.80 26.49 14.89
C ALA A 184 39.53 25.84 15.38
N THR A 185 38.49 25.72 14.53
CA THR A 185 37.20 25.15 14.90
C THR A 185 37.15 23.62 14.78
N TYR A 186 37.67 23.04 13.69
CA TYR A 186 37.53 21.65 13.33
C TYR A 186 38.82 20.83 13.33
N GLY A 187 39.95 21.48 13.53
CA GLY A 187 41.30 20.85 13.47
C GLY A 187 41.79 20.62 12.05
N SER A 188 42.94 19.94 11.96
CA SER A 188 43.66 19.69 10.69
C SER A 188 43.65 18.21 10.26
N THR A 189 42.92 17.34 10.98
CA THR A 189 43.03 15.90 10.79
C THR A 189 42.03 15.35 9.75
N ASN A 190 40.82 15.89 9.71
CA ASN A 190 39.71 15.35 8.92
C ASN A 190 39.17 16.38 7.92
N GLY A 191 38.55 15.87 6.84
CA GLY A 191 37.92 16.73 5.83
C GLY A 191 38.85 17.27 4.78
N PHE A 192 40.05 16.71 4.65
CA PHE A 192 41.09 17.16 3.69
C PHE A 192 41.40 16.09 2.65
N ASN A 193 42.25 16.46 1.66
CA ASN A 193 42.69 15.63 0.54
C ASN A 193 41.59 15.24 -0.45
N TRP A 194 40.54 16.03 -0.52
CA TRP A 194 39.47 15.84 -1.53
C TRP A 194 39.96 16.31 -2.91
N LYS A 195 39.43 15.69 -3.96
CA LYS A 195 39.77 15.99 -5.34
C LYS A 195 38.53 16.44 -6.11
N LEU A 196 38.76 17.27 -7.14
CA LEU A 196 37.69 17.69 -8.03
C LEU A 196 37.04 16.46 -8.69
N ASN A 197 35.73 16.46 -8.77
CA ASN A 197 34.87 15.36 -9.24
C ASN A 197 34.91 14.08 -8.40
N GLU A 198 35.57 14.08 -7.25
CA GLU A 198 35.51 12.95 -6.31
C GLU A 198 34.14 12.94 -5.58
N ILE A 199 33.53 11.74 -5.48
CA ILE A 199 32.38 11.52 -4.62
C ILE A 199 32.90 11.34 -3.18
N VAL A 200 32.60 12.30 -2.33
CA VAL A 200 33.11 12.39 -0.95
C VAL A 200 32.08 12.00 0.10
N ALA A 201 30.78 12.09 -0.26
CA ALA A 201 29.68 11.85 0.65
C ALA A 201 28.46 11.31 -0.07
N ALA A 202 27.47 10.91 0.70
CA ALA A 202 26.10 10.69 0.27
C ALA A 202 25.15 11.61 1.06
N GLN A 203 24.32 12.35 0.35
CA GLN A 203 23.18 13.07 0.91
C GLN A 203 22.05 12.08 1.14
N ILE A 204 21.66 11.85 2.39
CA ILE A 204 20.68 10.85 2.76
C ILE A 204 19.52 11.51 3.49
N ILE A 205 18.30 11.24 3.03
CA ILE A 205 17.04 11.53 3.74
C ILE A 205 16.40 10.23 4.14
N SER A 206 15.97 10.13 5.38
CA SER A 206 15.19 8.99 5.89
C SER A 206 13.83 9.47 6.39
N VAL A 207 12.78 8.80 5.93
CA VAL A 207 11.38 9.11 6.25
C VAL A 207 10.77 7.91 6.98
N PRO A 208 10.15 8.10 8.16
CA PRO A 208 9.44 7.03 8.84
C PRO A 208 8.38 6.42 7.92
N SER A 209 8.44 5.11 7.73
CA SER A 209 7.53 4.40 6.82
C SER A 209 6.47 3.61 7.57
N GLU A 210 6.70 3.28 8.83
CA GLU A 210 5.85 2.39 9.63
C GLU A 210 4.41 2.90 9.76
N GLU A 211 4.23 4.18 10.05
CA GLU A 211 2.90 4.80 10.18
C GLU A 211 2.11 4.72 8.87
N VAL A 212 2.75 5.01 7.73
CA VAL A 212 2.11 5.01 6.42
C VAL A 212 1.67 3.59 6.03
N PHE A 213 2.55 2.59 6.27
CA PHE A 213 2.22 1.19 6.00
C PHE A 213 1.18 0.62 6.98
N SER A 214 1.25 1.01 8.25
CA SER A 214 0.24 0.65 9.26
C SER A 214 -1.14 1.19 8.89
N ASN A 215 -1.24 2.45 8.48
CA ASN A 215 -2.47 3.07 8.01
C ASN A 215 -3.03 2.37 6.77
N ALA A 216 -2.16 1.99 5.83
CA ALA A 216 -2.56 1.21 4.65
C ALA A 216 -3.12 -0.16 5.04
N GLN A 217 -2.49 -0.85 5.99
CA GLN A 217 -2.95 -2.15 6.51
C GLN A 217 -4.28 -2.02 7.26
N GLN A 218 -4.45 -1.01 8.12
CA GLN A 218 -5.73 -0.75 8.79
C GLN A 218 -6.84 -0.47 7.79
N THR A 219 -6.59 0.34 6.79
CA THR A 219 -7.54 0.63 5.71
C THR A 219 -7.94 -0.65 4.99
N TRP A 220 -7.00 -1.53 4.68
CA TRP A 220 -7.27 -2.83 4.08
C TRP A 220 -8.18 -3.69 4.96
N ILE A 221 -7.89 -3.78 6.28
CA ILE A 221 -8.71 -4.56 7.24
C ILE A 221 -10.15 -4.03 7.28
N TRP A 222 -10.34 -2.71 7.37
CA TRP A 222 -11.67 -2.11 7.39
C TRP A 222 -12.46 -2.36 6.12
N LEU A 223 -11.84 -2.19 4.95
CA LEU A 223 -12.50 -2.42 3.67
C LEU A 223 -12.84 -3.89 3.45
N MET A 224 -11.95 -4.81 3.82
CA MET A 224 -12.21 -6.25 3.74
C MET A 224 -13.30 -6.68 4.73
N GLY A 225 -13.29 -6.13 5.94
CA GLY A 225 -14.36 -6.37 6.92
C GLY A 225 -15.72 -5.92 6.42
N LEU A 226 -15.82 -4.73 5.85
CA LEU A 226 -17.04 -4.22 5.23
C LEU A 226 -17.51 -5.11 4.08
N LEU A 227 -16.59 -5.53 3.20
CA LEU A 227 -16.89 -6.41 2.07
C LEU A 227 -17.48 -7.75 2.53
N ILE A 228 -16.90 -8.36 3.56
CA ILE A 228 -17.39 -9.61 4.16
C ILE A 228 -18.81 -9.43 4.72
N ILE A 229 -19.08 -8.33 5.42
CA ILE A 229 -20.41 -8.03 5.96
C ILE A 229 -21.44 -7.90 4.82
N VAL A 230 -21.11 -7.15 3.77
CA VAL A 230 -21.97 -6.98 2.60
C VAL A 230 -22.29 -8.35 1.96
N PHE A 231 -21.28 -9.20 1.76
CA PHE A 231 -21.48 -10.53 1.21
C PHE A 231 -22.34 -11.43 2.12
N ALA A 232 -22.14 -11.35 3.43
CA ALA A 232 -22.99 -12.10 4.39
C ALA A 232 -24.47 -11.67 4.28
N VAL A 233 -24.74 -10.37 4.21
CA VAL A 233 -26.09 -9.85 4.03
C VAL A 233 -26.69 -10.32 2.70
N VAL A 234 -25.93 -10.26 1.61
CA VAL A 234 -26.39 -10.72 0.28
C VAL A 234 -26.71 -12.21 0.29
N ILE A 235 -25.88 -13.04 0.93
CA ILE A 235 -26.16 -14.48 1.08
C ILE A 235 -27.48 -14.72 1.83
N VAL A 236 -27.70 -14.01 2.95
CA VAL A 236 -28.93 -14.14 3.75
C VAL A 236 -30.15 -13.74 2.92
N LEU A 237 -30.10 -12.61 2.21
CA LEU A 237 -31.18 -12.11 1.37
C LEU A 237 -31.51 -13.07 0.22
N ILE A 238 -30.48 -13.55 -0.49
CA ILE A 238 -30.67 -14.51 -1.59
C ILE A 238 -31.27 -15.81 -1.06
N ASN A 239 -30.80 -16.32 0.06
CA ASN A 239 -31.36 -17.53 0.68
C ASN A 239 -32.83 -17.34 1.07
N PHE A 240 -33.18 -16.22 1.67
CA PHE A 240 -34.55 -15.89 2.03
C PHE A 240 -35.45 -15.83 0.78
N LEU A 241 -34.99 -15.14 -0.28
CA LEU A 241 -35.72 -15.03 -1.53
C LEU A 241 -35.92 -16.40 -2.19
N ILE A 242 -34.85 -17.18 -2.38
CA ILE A 242 -34.94 -18.51 -3.02
C ILE A 242 -35.85 -19.43 -2.21
N LYS A 243 -35.76 -19.45 -0.89
CA LYS A 243 -36.63 -20.22 -0.03
C LYS A 243 -38.10 -19.88 -0.26
N LYS A 244 -38.45 -18.61 -0.23
CA LYS A 244 -39.83 -18.11 -0.31
C LYS A 244 -40.41 -18.21 -1.73
N THR A 245 -39.62 -17.80 -2.74
CA THR A 245 -40.14 -17.71 -4.12
C THR A 245 -40.05 -19.01 -4.92
N VAL A 246 -39.13 -19.92 -4.55
CA VAL A 246 -38.89 -21.13 -5.33
C VAL A 246 -39.14 -22.38 -4.50
N ILE A 247 -38.42 -22.57 -3.39
CA ILE A 247 -38.39 -23.88 -2.68
C ILE A 247 -39.72 -24.18 -2.04
N GLU A 248 -40.37 -23.24 -1.36
CA GLU A 248 -41.64 -23.45 -0.68
C GLU A 248 -42.77 -23.71 -1.69
N ARG A 249 -42.75 -23.07 -2.83
CA ARG A 249 -43.74 -23.25 -3.90
C ARG A 249 -43.58 -24.60 -4.57
N ILE A 250 -42.37 -25.01 -4.91
CA ILE A 250 -42.11 -26.35 -5.48
C ILE A 250 -42.54 -27.45 -4.48
N ARG A 251 -42.25 -27.32 -3.19
CA ARG A 251 -42.70 -28.28 -2.16
C ARG A 251 -44.21 -28.32 -2.02
N ARG A 252 -44.91 -27.21 -2.22
CA ARG A 252 -46.38 -27.21 -2.20
C ARG A 252 -46.92 -28.01 -3.38
N ILE A 253 -46.40 -27.81 -4.57
CA ILE A 253 -46.76 -28.58 -5.77
C ILE A 253 -46.49 -30.06 -5.54
N GLU A 254 -45.32 -30.44 -5.04
CA GLU A 254 -44.94 -31.83 -4.73
C GLU A 254 -45.96 -32.49 -3.77
N LYS A 255 -46.31 -31.80 -2.66
CA LYS A 255 -47.29 -32.33 -1.69
C LYS A 255 -48.67 -32.54 -2.31
N ILE A 256 -49.14 -31.58 -3.14
CA ILE A 256 -50.45 -31.74 -3.79
C ILE A 256 -50.39 -32.84 -4.84
N ALA A 257 -49.33 -32.93 -5.62
CA ALA A 257 -49.15 -34.04 -6.59
C ALA A 257 -49.17 -35.41 -5.90
N GLN A 258 -48.55 -35.52 -4.70
CA GLN A 258 -48.56 -36.76 -3.93
C GLN A 258 -49.97 -37.09 -3.42
N LYS A 259 -50.76 -36.10 -2.95
CA LYS A 259 -52.17 -36.32 -2.57
C LYS A 259 -53.02 -36.77 -3.75
N VAL A 260 -52.86 -36.13 -4.91
CA VAL A 260 -53.59 -36.53 -6.12
C VAL A 260 -53.23 -37.97 -6.54
N SER A 261 -51.95 -38.35 -6.43
CA SER A 261 -51.51 -39.72 -6.74
C SER A 261 -52.06 -40.80 -5.81
N THR A 262 -52.51 -40.43 -4.57
CA THR A 262 -53.14 -41.32 -3.60
C THR A 262 -54.67 -41.25 -3.63
N GLY A 263 -55.27 -40.58 -4.64
CA GLY A 263 -56.72 -40.56 -4.89
C GLY A 263 -57.44 -39.27 -4.45
N ASP A 264 -56.76 -38.31 -3.83
CA ASP A 264 -57.37 -37.01 -3.47
C ASP A 264 -57.49 -36.11 -4.71
N MET A 265 -58.57 -36.26 -5.48
CA MET A 265 -58.82 -35.45 -6.69
C MET A 265 -59.39 -34.08 -6.40
N GLU A 266 -59.72 -33.74 -5.16
CA GLU A 266 -60.26 -32.44 -4.78
C GLU A 266 -59.16 -31.39 -4.49
N SER A 267 -57.96 -31.82 -4.09
CA SER A 267 -56.80 -30.92 -3.89
C SER A 267 -56.44 -30.19 -5.19
N SER A 268 -56.33 -28.87 -5.16
CA SER A 268 -56.02 -28.04 -6.33
C SER A 268 -54.70 -27.32 -6.17
N PHE A 269 -54.05 -27.10 -7.30
CA PHE A 269 -52.81 -26.30 -7.41
C PHE A 269 -53.21 -24.81 -7.61
N ASN A 270 -53.48 -24.09 -6.50
CA ASN A 270 -53.78 -22.66 -6.56
C ASN A 270 -52.45 -21.87 -6.50
N GLU A 271 -51.97 -21.42 -7.62
CA GLU A 271 -50.83 -20.54 -7.78
C GLU A 271 -51.24 -19.35 -8.67
N ASP A 272 -51.35 -18.17 -8.07
CA ASP A 272 -51.77 -16.94 -8.74
C ASP A 272 -50.65 -16.25 -9.52
N TYR A 273 -49.46 -16.81 -9.54
CA TYR A 273 -48.29 -16.22 -10.18
C TYR A 273 -48.16 -16.67 -11.65
N LYS A 274 -47.83 -15.71 -12.53
CA LYS A 274 -47.62 -15.97 -13.99
C LYS A 274 -46.14 -16.23 -14.33
N ASP A 275 -45.43 -16.98 -13.48
CA ASP A 275 -44.06 -17.38 -13.71
C ASP A 275 -43.98 -18.89 -14.08
N GLU A 276 -42.78 -19.43 -14.22
CA GLU A 276 -42.50 -20.81 -14.62
C GLU A 276 -43.11 -21.82 -13.63
N ILE A 277 -43.16 -21.49 -12.33
CA ILE A 277 -43.77 -22.34 -11.29
C ILE A 277 -45.29 -22.29 -11.38
N GLY A 278 -45.84 -21.10 -11.65
CA GLY A 278 -47.28 -20.99 -11.93
C GLY A 278 -47.71 -21.74 -13.19
N GLY A 279 -46.87 -21.69 -14.25
CA GLY A 279 -47.05 -22.46 -15.46
C GLY A 279 -47.05 -23.99 -15.20
N LEU A 280 -46.15 -24.46 -14.33
CA LEU A 280 -46.08 -25.85 -13.88
C LEU A 280 -47.35 -26.26 -13.11
N ALA A 281 -47.81 -25.44 -12.17
CA ALA A 281 -49.04 -25.68 -11.42
C ALA A 281 -50.26 -25.78 -12.34
N ALA A 282 -50.39 -24.91 -13.33
CA ALA A 282 -51.43 -24.97 -14.33
C ALA A 282 -51.41 -26.25 -15.18
N ALA A 283 -50.21 -26.72 -15.56
CA ALA A 283 -50.04 -27.97 -16.27
C ALA A 283 -50.46 -29.18 -15.42
N PHE A 284 -50.12 -29.22 -14.14
CA PHE A 284 -50.58 -30.23 -13.21
C PHE A 284 -52.09 -30.22 -13.03
N ASN A 285 -52.72 -29.06 -12.94
CA ASN A 285 -54.20 -28.96 -12.88
C ASN A 285 -54.85 -29.53 -14.12
N ARG A 286 -54.35 -29.28 -15.33
CA ARG A 286 -54.85 -29.89 -16.57
C ARG A 286 -54.68 -31.42 -16.57
N MET A 287 -53.54 -31.92 -16.15
CA MET A 287 -53.28 -33.36 -16.05
C MET A 287 -54.23 -34.04 -15.05
N LYS A 288 -54.43 -33.42 -13.86
CA LYS A 288 -55.40 -33.90 -12.85
C LYS A 288 -56.80 -33.96 -13.41
N TYR A 289 -57.26 -32.91 -14.12
CA TYR A 289 -58.58 -32.90 -14.74
C TYR A 289 -58.78 -34.02 -15.77
N SER A 290 -57.79 -34.27 -16.62
CA SER A 290 -57.82 -35.36 -17.58
C SER A 290 -57.85 -36.73 -16.88
N LEU A 291 -57.10 -36.92 -15.79
CA LEU A 291 -57.10 -38.13 -15.02
C LEU A 291 -58.44 -38.40 -14.34
N LYS A 292 -59.06 -37.33 -13.78
CA LYS A 292 -60.44 -37.42 -13.17
C LYS A 292 -61.44 -37.89 -14.21
N ILE A 293 -61.48 -37.33 -15.40
CA ILE A 293 -62.37 -37.74 -16.48
C ILE A 293 -62.16 -39.21 -16.84
N ALA A 294 -60.91 -39.65 -16.99
CA ALA A 294 -60.58 -41.06 -17.35
C ALA A 294 -61.05 -42.01 -16.24
N MET A 295 -60.91 -41.68 -14.96
CA MET A 295 -61.38 -42.48 -13.85
C MET A 295 -62.88 -42.55 -13.80
N ASP A 296 -63.58 -41.43 -14.03
CA ASP A 296 -65.06 -41.39 -14.05
C ASP A 296 -65.62 -42.21 -15.21
N MET A 297 -65.01 -42.21 -16.38
CA MET A 297 -65.38 -43.10 -17.51
C MET A 297 -65.18 -44.59 -17.22
N LEU A 298 -64.06 -44.92 -16.56
CA LEU A 298 -63.81 -46.34 -16.17
C LEU A 298 -64.81 -46.82 -15.11
N ASN A 299 -65.21 -46.02 -14.15
CA ASN A 299 -66.21 -46.29 -13.13
C ASN A 299 -67.63 -46.51 -13.73
N GLN A 300 -67.95 -45.74 -14.81
CA GLN A 300 -69.20 -45.88 -15.54
C GLN A 300 -69.26 -47.12 -16.42
N GLN A 301 -68.17 -47.66 -16.88
CA GLN A 301 -68.08 -48.89 -17.71
C GLN A 301 -68.03 -50.17 -16.81
N GLY A 302 -67.77 -50.06 -15.50
CA GLY A 302 -67.72 -51.16 -14.57
C GLY A 302 -69.05 -51.46 -13.80
N GLN A 303 -70.11 -50.66 -14.09
CA GLN A 303 -71.51 -50.93 -13.64
C GLN A 303 -72.32 -51.50 -14.80
#